data_f0ad9c636c586d5d82c48b175be080cf
#
_entry.id   f0ad9c636c586d5d82c48b175be080cf
#
_cell.length_a   1.000
_cell.length_b   1.000
_cell.length_c   1.000
_cell.angle_alpha   90.00
_cell.angle_beta   90.00
_cell.angle_gamma   90.00
#
_symmetry.space_group_name_H-M   'P 1'
#
loop_
_entity.id
_entity.type
_entity.pdbx_description
1 polymer ?
#
loop_
_entity_poly.entity_id
_entity_poly.type
_entity_poly.pdbx_seq_one_letter_code
_entity_poly.pdbx_strand_id
1 'polypeptide(L)'
;TQIINDRGIHICKSMVAWMKFGNDSSPESEGLKGDHFVGKYYVKYNEEFDRQVKQLVLKGFSKDEAKKNAQIFIEAQEMLLKWEANDKDVINLWKKMNSWVYEGFDQTYKKLNVDFDSMYYESNTYLTGKDIVLEGLTKDVFFKKEDGSIWVDLTSQGLDEKLLLRSDGTSVYTVSYTHLRAHETNVD
;
A
#
# COMPACT_ATOMS: atom_id res chain seq x y z
N THR A 1 -2.03 -15.26 14.90
CA THR A 1 -1.38 -14.06 14.33
C THR A 1 -2.18 -13.47 13.19
N GLN A 2 -2.30 -12.14 13.13
CA GLN A 2 -2.90 -11.39 12.02
C GLN A 2 -1.92 -10.33 11.53
N ILE A 3 -1.83 -10.18 10.22
CA ILE A 3 -1.03 -9.14 9.57
C ILE A 3 -1.99 -8.18 8.88
N ILE A 4 -1.92 -6.91 9.25
CA ILE A 4 -2.76 -5.85 8.69
C ILE A 4 -1.94 -5.04 7.71
N ASN A 5 -2.36 -5.04 6.46
CA ASN A 5 -1.79 -4.22 5.40
C ASN A 5 -2.43 -2.83 5.43
N ASP A 6 -1.91 -1.97 6.31
CA ASP A 6 -2.45 -0.64 6.61
C ASP A 6 -1.70 0.51 5.93
N ARG A 7 -0.75 0.21 5.04
CA ARG A 7 0.03 1.20 4.28
C ARG A 7 0.18 0.84 2.80
N GLY A 8 0.81 1.73 2.06
CA GLY A 8 1.17 1.54 0.66
C GLY A 8 0.19 2.19 -0.31
N ILE A 9 0.49 2.02 -1.60
CA ILE A 9 -0.22 2.73 -2.68
C ILE A 9 -1.73 2.46 -2.69
N HIS A 10 -2.17 1.26 -2.27
CA HIS A 10 -3.60 0.92 -2.26
C HIS A 10 -4.38 1.72 -1.23
N ILE A 11 -3.78 1.98 -0.06
CA ILE A 11 -4.38 2.83 0.97
C ILE A 11 -4.42 4.28 0.49
N CYS A 12 -3.33 4.78 -0.11
CA CYS A 12 -3.27 6.12 -0.68
C CYS A 12 -4.33 6.35 -1.76
N LYS A 13 -4.67 5.34 -2.56
CA LYS A 13 -5.76 5.41 -3.55
C LYS A 13 -7.11 5.75 -2.89
N SER A 14 -7.46 5.04 -1.81
CA SER A 14 -8.69 5.32 -1.07
C SER A 14 -8.66 6.70 -0.41
N MET A 15 -7.51 7.11 0.11
CA MET A 15 -7.32 8.43 0.73
C MET A 15 -7.52 9.56 -0.29
N VAL A 16 -6.88 9.49 -1.47
CA VAL A 16 -7.05 10.47 -2.56
C VAL A 16 -8.51 10.55 -2.99
N ALA A 17 -9.17 9.41 -3.19
CA ALA A 17 -10.56 9.39 -3.59
C ALA A 17 -11.48 10.00 -2.52
N TRP A 18 -11.25 9.72 -1.23
CA TRP A 18 -12.02 10.33 -0.16
C TRP A 18 -11.83 11.85 -0.10
N MET A 19 -10.59 12.34 -0.22
CA MET A 19 -10.32 13.78 -0.27
C MET A 19 -11.04 14.47 -1.43
N LYS A 20 -11.13 13.83 -2.59
CA LYS A 20 -11.74 14.43 -3.80
C LYS A 20 -13.27 14.33 -3.81
N PHE A 21 -13.82 13.26 -3.28
CA PHE A 21 -15.22 12.90 -3.48
C PHE A 21 -15.99 12.67 -2.19
N GLY A 22 -15.31 12.71 -1.04
CA GLY A 22 -15.89 12.36 0.26
C GLY A 22 -16.71 13.48 0.90
N ASN A 23 -16.45 14.74 0.56
CA ASN A 23 -17.15 15.89 1.16
C ASN A 23 -17.24 15.80 2.69
N ASP A 24 -16.12 15.43 3.34
CA ASP A 24 -16.00 15.21 4.79
C ASP A 24 -16.97 14.16 5.38
N SER A 25 -17.51 13.27 4.54
CA SER A 25 -18.35 12.17 5.03
C SER A 25 -17.56 11.17 5.89
N SER A 26 -18.28 10.47 6.76
CA SER A 26 -17.75 9.44 7.65
C SER A 26 -18.61 8.17 7.58
N PRO A 27 -18.12 7.02 8.10
CA PRO A 27 -18.93 5.81 8.21
C PRO A 27 -20.27 6.07 8.89
N GLU A 28 -20.28 6.84 9.98
CA GLU A 28 -21.49 7.16 10.75
C GLU A 28 -22.46 8.01 9.91
N SER A 29 -21.96 9.03 9.20
CA SER A 29 -22.82 9.92 8.39
C SER A 29 -23.49 9.20 7.22
N GLU A 30 -22.89 8.10 6.74
CA GLU A 30 -23.42 7.29 5.65
C GLU A 30 -24.09 5.98 6.14
N GLY A 31 -24.06 5.69 7.44
CA GLY A 31 -24.60 4.45 8.01
C GLY A 31 -23.87 3.19 7.51
N LEU A 32 -22.60 3.29 7.18
CA LEU A 32 -21.76 2.22 6.65
C LEU A 32 -20.78 1.72 7.70
N LYS A 33 -20.43 0.44 7.62
CA LYS A 33 -19.31 -0.14 8.34
C LYS A 33 -18.00 0.47 7.82
N GLY A 34 -17.03 0.75 8.72
CA GLY A 34 -15.84 1.53 8.39
C GLY A 34 -15.00 0.99 7.25
N ASP A 35 -14.73 -0.32 7.21
CA ASP A 35 -14.00 -0.97 6.13
C ASP A 35 -14.78 -0.94 4.79
N HIS A 36 -16.10 -1.07 4.82
CA HIS A 36 -16.95 -0.92 3.64
C HIS A 36 -16.94 0.52 3.14
N PHE A 37 -16.99 1.49 4.06
CA PHE A 37 -16.91 2.91 3.73
C PHE A 37 -15.60 3.25 3.02
N VAL A 38 -14.45 2.83 3.57
CA VAL A 38 -13.15 3.07 2.94
C VAL A 38 -13.03 2.29 1.62
N GLY A 39 -13.53 1.06 1.56
CA GLY A 39 -13.59 0.24 0.35
C GLY A 39 -14.37 0.89 -0.78
N LYS A 40 -15.46 1.60 -0.48
CA LYS A 40 -16.23 2.41 -1.46
C LYS A 40 -15.34 3.42 -2.18
N TYR A 41 -14.42 4.08 -1.47
CA TYR A 41 -13.50 5.05 -2.07
C TYR A 41 -12.39 4.39 -2.87
N TYR A 42 -12.02 3.15 -2.57
CA TYR A 42 -11.13 2.38 -3.45
C TYR A 42 -11.79 2.08 -4.80
N VAL A 43 -13.06 1.71 -4.80
CA VAL A 43 -13.84 1.54 -6.04
C VAL A 43 -13.95 2.87 -6.79
N LYS A 44 -14.26 3.95 -6.08
CA LYS A 44 -14.38 5.30 -6.66
C LYS A 44 -13.07 5.78 -7.30
N TYR A 45 -11.94 5.47 -6.67
CA TYR A 45 -10.63 5.71 -7.27
C TYR A 45 -10.48 5.01 -8.62
N ASN A 46 -10.82 3.72 -8.68
CA ASN A 46 -10.67 2.94 -9.92
C ASN A 46 -11.59 3.47 -11.04
N GLU A 47 -12.82 3.84 -10.73
CA GLU A 47 -13.73 4.48 -11.69
C GLU A 47 -13.11 5.75 -12.29
N GLU A 48 -12.58 6.61 -11.44
CA GLU A 48 -11.97 7.87 -11.87
C GLU A 48 -10.67 7.64 -12.63
N PHE A 49 -9.84 6.69 -12.19
CA PHE A 49 -8.63 6.29 -12.90
C PHE A 49 -8.94 5.80 -14.32
N ASP A 50 -9.90 4.90 -14.48
CA ASP A 50 -10.31 4.38 -15.77
C ASP A 50 -10.89 5.47 -16.68
N ARG A 51 -11.64 6.42 -16.10
CA ARG A 51 -12.14 7.58 -16.82
C ARG A 51 -11.00 8.45 -17.36
N GLN A 52 -10.00 8.75 -16.53
CA GLN A 52 -8.84 9.55 -16.93
C GLN A 52 -7.99 8.84 -17.98
N VAL A 53 -7.73 7.54 -17.80
CA VAL A 53 -7.00 6.73 -18.79
C VAL A 53 -7.71 6.75 -20.14
N LYS A 54 -9.04 6.54 -20.19
CA LYS A 54 -9.81 6.62 -21.43
C LYS A 54 -9.68 7.99 -22.12
N GLN A 55 -9.74 9.07 -21.33
CA GLN A 55 -9.59 10.43 -21.87
C GLN A 55 -8.18 10.68 -22.45
N LEU A 56 -7.13 10.17 -21.81
CA LEU A 56 -5.76 10.31 -22.31
C LEU A 56 -5.53 9.49 -23.57
N VAL A 57 -6.09 8.29 -23.66
CA VAL A 57 -6.03 7.47 -24.90
C VAL A 57 -6.72 8.19 -26.05
N LEU A 58 -7.88 8.83 -25.82
CA LEU A 58 -8.56 9.64 -26.84
C LEU A 58 -7.74 10.87 -27.28
N LYS A 59 -6.81 11.34 -26.45
CA LYS A 59 -5.86 12.42 -26.78
C LYS A 59 -4.60 11.92 -27.49
N GLY A 60 -4.49 10.62 -27.78
CA GLY A 60 -3.39 10.03 -28.55
C GLY A 60 -2.28 9.38 -27.73
N PHE A 61 -2.43 9.28 -26.40
CA PHE A 61 -1.48 8.53 -25.56
C PHE A 61 -1.67 7.02 -25.77
N SER A 62 -0.57 6.25 -25.72
CA SER A 62 -0.66 4.81 -25.58
C SER A 62 -1.34 4.44 -24.26
N LYS A 63 -1.90 3.24 -24.15
CA LYS A 63 -2.58 2.80 -22.91
C LYS A 63 -1.67 2.82 -21.68
N ASP A 64 -0.40 2.48 -21.85
CA ASP A 64 0.55 2.43 -20.75
C ASP A 64 1.04 3.83 -20.34
N GLU A 65 1.23 4.74 -21.30
CA GLU A 65 1.47 6.15 -21.01
C GLU A 65 0.25 6.78 -20.32
N ALA A 66 -0.95 6.52 -20.82
CA ALA A 66 -2.19 7.02 -20.23
C ALA A 66 -2.36 6.62 -18.76
N LYS A 67 -2.03 5.37 -18.40
CA LYS A 67 -2.04 4.91 -17.00
C LYS A 67 -1.05 5.67 -16.13
N LYS A 68 0.17 5.87 -16.63
CA LYS A 68 1.23 6.59 -15.89
C LYS A 68 0.92 8.07 -15.73
N ASN A 69 0.22 8.67 -16.70
CA ASN A 69 -0.11 10.09 -16.74
C ASN A 69 -1.52 10.41 -16.20
N ALA A 70 -2.28 9.43 -15.72
CA ALA A 70 -3.54 9.68 -15.07
C ALA A 70 -3.32 10.47 -13.77
N GLN A 71 -3.92 11.67 -13.67
CA GLN A 71 -3.66 12.61 -12.57
C GLN A 71 -3.93 11.98 -11.21
N ILE A 72 -5.02 11.22 -11.06
CA ILE A 72 -5.36 10.57 -9.79
C ILE A 72 -4.31 9.50 -9.39
N PHE A 73 -3.62 8.88 -10.36
CA PHE A 73 -2.53 7.95 -10.07
C PHE A 73 -1.28 8.68 -9.57
N ILE A 74 -0.92 9.79 -10.20
CA ILE A 74 0.19 10.66 -9.77
C ILE A 74 -0.05 11.14 -8.34
N GLU A 75 -1.27 11.62 -8.05
CA GLU A 75 -1.64 12.07 -6.70
C GLU A 75 -1.54 10.98 -5.64
N ALA A 76 -1.88 9.73 -6.00
CA ALA A 76 -1.71 8.60 -5.08
C ALA A 76 -0.23 8.25 -4.82
N GLN A 77 0.63 8.38 -5.84
CA GLN A 77 2.08 8.21 -5.67
C GLN A 77 2.68 9.32 -4.80
N GLU A 78 2.31 10.58 -5.06
CA GLU A 78 2.74 11.72 -4.25
C GLU A 78 2.30 11.59 -2.79
N MET A 79 1.07 11.11 -2.57
CA MET A 79 0.55 10.86 -1.22
C MET A 79 1.37 9.78 -0.50
N LEU A 80 1.78 8.71 -1.19
CA LEU A 80 2.64 7.68 -0.60
C LEU A 80 4.00 8.26 -0.20
N LEU A 81 4.63 9.07 -1.06
CA LEU A 81 5.89 9.73 -0.76
C LEU A 81 5.76 10.68 0.45
N LYS A 82 4.69 11.46 0.52
CA LYS A 82 4.38 12.32 1.68
C LYS A 82 4.17 11.49 2.95
N TRP A 83 3.49 10.35 2.85
CA TRP A 83 3.31 9.44 3.98
C TRP A 83 4.67 8.93 4.50
N GLU A 84 5.57 8.49 3.60
CA GLU A 84 6.93 8.03 3.96
C GLU A 84 7.80 9.16 4.52
N ALA A 85 7.56 10.40 4.10
CA ALA A 85 8.20 11.60 4.63
C ALA A 85 7.61 12.09 5.96
N ASN A 86 6.63 11.37 6.53
CA ASN A 86 5.91 11.74 7.75
C ASN A 86 5.20 13.11 7.66
N ASP A 87 4.64 13.45 6.50
CA ASP A 87 3.81 14.65 6.34
C ASP A 87 2.61 14.58 7.29
N LYS A 88 2.44 15.63 8.11
CA LYS A 88 1.48 15.62 9.23
C LYS A 88 0.04 15.47 8.75
N ASP A 89 -0.34 16.11 7.67
CA ASP A 89 -1.72 16.10 7.17
C ASP A 89 -2.04 14.73 6.57
N VAL A 90 -1.11 14.17 5.81
CA VAL A 90 -1.25 12.84 5.23
C VAL A 90 -1.29 11.76 6.33
N ILE A 91 -0.44 11.84 7.34
CA ILE A 91 -0.43 10.91 8.47
C ILE A 91 -1.74 11.00 9.28
N ASN A 92 -2.27 12.20 9.50
CA ASN A 92 -3.54 12.38 10.20
C ASN A 92 -4.72 11.79 9.41
N LEU A 93 -4.75 12.01 8.10
CA LEU A 93 -5.76 11.41 7.23
C LEU A 93 -5.66 9.89 7.22
N TRP A 94 -4.44 9.36 7.07
CA TRP A 94 -4.15 7.94 7.12
C TRP A 94 -4.63 7.29 8.43
N LYS A 95 -4.31 7.90 9.59
CA LYS A 95 -4.77 7.43 10.90
C LYS A 95 -6.29 7.43 11.00
N LYS A 96 -6.94 8.52 10.55
CA LYS A 96 -8.40 8.65 10.55
C LYS A 96 -9.07 7.54 9.73
N MET A 97 -8.62 7.33 8.50
CA MET A 97 -9.25 6.33 7.62
C MET A 97 -8.96 4.89 8.06
N ASN A 98 -7.74 4.61 8.54
CA ASN A 98 -7.42 3.29 9.07
C ASN A 98 -8.15 2.98 10.38
N SER A 99 -8.41 3.96 11.25
CA SER A 99 -9.23 3.71 12.45
C SER A 99 -10.62 3.17 12.08
N TRP A 100 -11.24 3.72 11.04
CA TRP A 100 -12.52 3.21 10.53
C TRP A 100 -12.42 1.76 10.03
N VAL A 101 -11.33 1.44 9.32
CA VAL A 101 -11.09 0.08 8.82
C VAL A 101 -10.89 -0.90 9.97
N TYR A 102 -10.09 -0.54 10.98
CA TYR A 102 -9.81 -1.39 12.15
C TYR A 102 -11.08 -1.67 12.95
N GLU A 103 -11.91 -0.65 13.20
CA GLU A 103 -13.23 -0.83 13.82
C GLU A 103 -14.12 -1.78 13.01
N GLY A 104 -14.07 -1.67 11.68
CA GLY A 104 -14.78 -2.56 10.78
C GLY A 104 -14.27 -4.00 10.86
N PHE A 105 -12.96 -4.21 10.91
CA PHE A 105 -12.36 -5.54 11.09
C PHE A 105 -12.73 -6.15 12.44
N ASP A 106 -12.63 -5.38 13.52
CA ASP A 106 -13.01 -5.83 14.87
C ASP A 106 -14.45 -6.33 14.93
N GLN A 107 -15.39 -5.60 14.33
CA GLN A 107 -16.78 -6.04 14.21
C GLN A 107 -16.92 -7.37 13.45
N THR A 108 -16.11 -7.58 12.40
CA THR A 108 -16.13 -8.84 11.62
C THR A 108 -15.57 -9.99 12.45
N TYR A 109 -14.40 -9.80 13.08
CA TYR A 109 -13.76 -10.84 13.88
C TYR A 109 -14.64 -11.27 15.06
N LYS A 110 -15.26 -10.31 15.75
CA LYS A 110 -16.23 -10.60 16.81
C LYS A 110 -17.41 -11.44 16.32
N LYS A 111 -17.96 -11.12 15.13
CA LYS A 111 -19.07 -11.90 14.55
C LYS A 111 -18.66 -13.32 14.15
N LEU A 112 -17.42 -13.50 13.70
CA LEU A 112 -16.86 -14.78 13.31
C LEU A 112 -16.34 -15.58 14.51
N ASN A 113 -16.34 -15.00 15.72
CA ASN A 113 -15.71 -15.55 16.91
C ASN A 113 -14.23 -15.94 16.67
N VAL A 114 -13.50 -15.04 16.00
CA VAL A 114 -12.07 -15.18 15.70
C VAL A 114 -11.32 -14.17 16.53
N ASP A 115 -10.24 -14.63 17.14
CA ASP A 115 -9.31 -13.81 17.92
C ASP A 115 -7.85 -14.06 17.49
N PHE A 116 -6.94 -13.16 17.82
CA PHE A 116 -5.53 -13.24 17.45
C PHE A 116 -4.65 -12.91 18.66
N ASP A 117 -3.68 -13.79 18.94
CA ASP A 117 -2.69 -13.57 20.00
C ASP A 117 -1.77 -12.38 19.69
N SER A 118 -1.53 -12.13 18.41
CA SER A 118 -0.64 -11.05 17.93
C SER A 118 -1.17 -10.41 16.65
N MET A 119 -1.09 -9.09 16.62
CA MET A 119 -1.42 -8.29 15.42
C MET A 119 -0.20 -7.51 14.98
N TYR A 120 0.17 -7.64 13.71
CA TYR A 120 1.27 -6.91 13.08
C TYR A 120 0.70 -5.94 12.05
N TYR A 121 1.21 -4.72 12.07
CA TYR A 121 0.83 -3.67 11.13
C TYR A 121 1.97 -3.41 10.15
N GLU A 122 1.70 -3.42 8.87
CA GLU A 122 2.74 -3.20 7.85
C GLU A 122 3.38 -1.82 8.02
N SER A 123 2.63 -0.83 8.47
CA SER A 123 3.13 0.51 8.79
C SER A 123 4.27 0.53 9.82
N ASN A 124 4.37 -0.49 10.68
CA ASN A 124 5.45 -0.64 11.65
C ASN A 124 6.59 -1.53 11.14
N THR A 125 6.28 -2.52 10.29
CA THR A 125 7.24 -3.57 9.89
C THR A 125 8.03 -3.23 8.63
N TYR A 126 7.53 -2.32 7.80
CA TYR A 126 8.17 -2.01 6.50
C TYR A 126 9.56 -1.38 6.62
N LEU A 127 9.82 -0.61 7.71
CA LEU A 127 11.12 0.04 7.94
C LEU A 127 12.22 -1.00 8.14
N THR A 128 11.96 -2.00 8.97
CA THR A 128 12.89 -3.11 9.20
C THR A 128 13.16 -3.88 7.90
N GLY A 129 12.13 -4.11 7.08
CA GLY A 129 12.29 -4.73 5.77
C GLY A 129 13.16 -3.89 4.82
N LYS A 130 13.01 -2.57 4.84
CA LYS A 130 13.82 -1.65 4.02
C LYS A 130 15.30 -1.69 4.42
N ASP A 131 15.59 -1.69 5.72
CA ASP A 131 16.96 -1.78 6.23
C ASP A 131 17.64 -3.10 5.80
N ILE A 132 16.92 -4.22 5.84
CA ILE A 132 17.41 -5.53 5.36
C ILE A 132 17.71 -5.49 3.86
N VAL A 133 16.85 -4.84 3.06
CA VAL A 133 17.10 -4.71 1.62
C VAL A 133 18.38 -3.89 1.35
N LEU A 134 18.57 -2.80 2.08
CA LEU A 134 19.78 -1.98 1.95
C LEU A 134 21.03 -2.74 2.41
N GLU A 135 20.96 -3.50 3.50
CA GLU A 135 22.04 -4.38 3.95
C GLU A 135 22.35 -5.47 2.92
N GLY A 136 21.34 -6.13 2.37
CA GLY A 136 21.49 -7.16 1.33
C GLY A 136 22.12 -6.61 0.05
N LEU A 137 21.85 -5.33 -0.29
CA LEU A 137 22.52 -4.67 -1.41
C LEU A 137 24.03 -4.49 -1.15
N THR A 138 24.43 -4.15 0.10
CA THR A 138 25.85 -4.03 0.46
C THR A 138 26.59 -5.37 0.49
N LYS A 139 25.86 -6.48 0.60
CA LYS A 139 26.38 -7.86 0.62
C LYS A 139 26.28 -8.56 -0.74
N ASP A 140 25.93 -7.85 -1.80
CA ASP A 140 25.71 -8.38 -3.16
C ASP A 140 24.66 -9.51 -3.24
N VAL A 141 23.75 -9.60 -2.24
CA VAL A 141 22.61 -10.53 -2.27
C VAL A 141 21.48 -9.98 -3.14
N PHE A 142 21.35 -8.67 -3.19
CA PHE A 142 20.40 -7.94 -4.01
C PHE A 142 21.14 -7.06 -5.01
N PHE A 143 20.45 -6.66 -6.08
CA PHE A 143 21.05 -5.84 -7.12
C PHE A 143 20.15 -4.65 -7.49
N LYS A 144 20.77 -3.58 -7.96
CA LYS A 144 20.10 -2.37 -8.39
C LYS A 144 20.03 -2.33 -9.91
N LYS A 145 18.84 -2.06 -10.47
CA LYS A 145 18.65 -1.82 -11.90
C LYS A 145 18.95 -0.36 -12.27
N GLU A 146 19.06 -0.10 -13.57
CA GLU A 146 19.37 1.25 -14.12
C GLU A 146 18.37 2.32 -13.69
N ASP A 147 17.11 1.95 -13.52
CA ASP A 147 16.04 2.84 -13.02
C ASP A 147 16.12 3.15 -11.52
N GLY A 148 17.11 2.57 -10.82
CA GLY A 148 17.30 2.74 -9.39
C GLY A 148 16.53 1.76 -8.50
N SER A 149 15.67 0.93 -9.04
CA SER A 149 14.93 -0.11 -8.29
C SER A 149 15.86 -1.23 -7.81
N ILE A 150 15.52 -1.85 -6.65
CA ILE A 150 16.29 -2.95 -6.05
C ILE A 150 15.53 -4.25 -6.19
N TRP A 151 16.22 -5.29 -6.64
CA TRP A 151 15.68 -6.59 -6.99
C TRP A 151 16.48 -7.72 -6.33
N VAL A 152 15.85 -8.90 -6.21
CA VAL A 152 16.52 -10.17 -5.91
C VAL A 152 16.35 -11.11 -7.09
N ASP A 153 17.44 -11.80 -7.46
CA ASP A 153 17.42 -12.87 -8.47
C ASP A 153 17.20 -14.22 -7.76
N LEU A 154 16.09 -14.87 -8.07
CA LEU A 154 15.72 -16.18 -7.57
C LEU A 154 15.65 -17.22 -8.70
N THR A 155 16.17 -16.90 -9.89
CA THR A 155 16.09 -17.75 -11.09
C THR A 155 16.79 -19.10 -10.91
N SER A 156 17.88 -19.12 -10.15
CA SER A 156 18.56 -20.36 -9.76
C SER A 156 17.70 -21.32 -8.92
N GLN A 157 16.64 -20.81 -8.29
CA GLN A 157 15.67 -21.58 -7.49
C GLN A 157 14.39 -21.89 -8.27
N GLY A 158 14.34 -21.60 -9.56
CA GLY A 158 13.17 -21.81 -10.42
C GLY A 158 12.06 -20.75 -10.22
N LEU A 159 12.38 -19.61 -9.63
CA LEU A 159 11.48 -18.48 -9.43
C LEU A 159 11.94 -17.29 -10.30
N ASP A 160 11.07 -16.31 -10.49
CA ASP A 160 11.40 -15.06 -11.19
C ASP A 160 12.18 -14.09 -10.30
N GLU A 161 12.85 -13.10 -10.93
CA GLU A 161 13.33 -11.93 -10.22
C GLU A 161 12.17 -11.24 -9.49
N LYS A 162 12.41 -10.76 -8.26
CA LYS A 162 11.41 -10.05 -7.47
C LYS A 162 11.87 -8.63 -7.12
N LEU A 163 10.99 -7.67 -7.36
CA LEU A 163 11.17 -6.28 -6.95
C LEU A 163 11.08 -6.18 -5.42
N LEU A 164 12.02 -5.50 -4.81
CA LEU A 164 12.08 -5.23 -3.37
C LEU A 164 11.81 -3.76 -3.06
N LEU A 165 12.54 -2.84 -3.70
CA LEU A 165 12.28 -1.40 -3.63
C LEU A 165 12.06 -0.83 -5.03
N ARG A 166 11.08 0.05 -5.16
CA ARG A 166 10.86 0.80 -6.41
C ARG A 166 11.94 1.84 -6.63
N SER A 167 12.01 2.41 -7.83
CA SER A 167 12.95 3.48 -8.19
C SER A 167 12.81 4.74 -7.32
N ASP A 168 11.64 5.01 -6.78
CA ASP A 168 11.37 6.10 -5.82
C ASP A 168 11.75 5.75 -4.37
N GLY A 169 12.29 4.55 -4.13
CA GLY A 169 12.72 4.07 -2.81
C GLY A 169 11.57 3.52 -1.95
N THR A 170 10.34 3.45 -2.46
CA THR A 170 9.22 2.83 -1.73
C THR A 170 9.31 1.31 -1.76
N SER A 171 9.03 0.67 -0.60
CA SER A 171 9.04 -0.79 -0.49
C SER A 171 7.79 -1.41 -1.12
N VAL A 172 7.94 -2.65 -1.61
CA VAL A 172 6.83 -3.49 -2.02
C VAL A 172 6.38 -4.40 -0.88
N TYR A 173 5.15 -4.88 -0.95
CA TYR A 173 4.52 -5.72 0.09
C TYR A 173 5.37 -6.95 0.49
N THR A 174 6.01 -7.60 -0.46
CA THR A 174 6.83 -8.80 -0.20
C THR A 174 7.96 -8.57 0.80
N VAL A 175 8.51 -7.36 0.89
CA VAL A 175 9.60 -7.01 1.81
C VAL A 175 9.15 -7.13 3.26
N SER A 176 8.00 -6.55 3.60
CA SER A 176 7.45 -6.60 4.96
C SER A 176 7.02 -8.00 5.38
N TYR A 177 6.43 -8.76 4.46
CA TYR A 177 5.92 -10.11 4.73
C TYR A 177 7.04 -11.14 4.95
N THR A 178 8.11 -11.08 4.18
CA THR A 178 9.25 -12.02 4.29
C THR A 178 9.97 -11.86 5.63
N HIS A 179 10.08 -10.62 6.12
CA HIS A 179 10.71 -10.34 7.41
C HIS A 179 9.94 -10.93 8.59
N LEU A 180 8.62 -10.76 8.61
CA LEU A 180 7.77 -11.32 9.67
C LEU A 180 7.87 -12.85 9.74
N ARG A 181 7.88 -13.52 8.60
CA ARG A 181 7.99 -14.97 8.53
C ARG A 181 9.38 -15.48 8.97
N ALA A 182 10.44 -14.74 8.68
CA ALA A 182 11.79 -15.08 9.15
C ALA A 182 11.92 -14.98 10.68
N HIS A 183 11.21 -14.05 11.33
CA HIS A 183 11.18 -13.96 12.79
C HIS A 183 10.35 -15.07 13.45
N GLU A 184 9.26 -15.50 12.84
CA GLU A 184 8.43 -16.60 13.38
C GLU A 184 9.14 -17.96 13.31
N THR A 185 10.07 -18.17 12.37
CA THR A 185 10.84 -19.43 12.22
C THR A 185 12.09 -19.51 13.09
N ASN A 186 12.49 -18.41 13.76
CA ASN A 186 13.65 -18.38 14.65
C ASN A 186 13.27 -18.44 16.13
N VAL A 187 12.05 -18.81 16.47
CA VAL A 187 11.59 -19.05 17.85
C VAL A 187 11.51 -20.57 18.07
N ASP A 188 12.67 -21.20 18.20
CA ASP A 188 12.86 -22.52 18.81
C ASP A 188 14.00 -22.42 19.86
#